data_1668e3021527d81ef603e761bff1f5b6
#
_entry.id   1668e3021527d81ef603e761bff1f5b6
#
_cell.length_a   1.000
_cell.length_b   1.000
_cell.length_c   1.000
_cell.angle_alpha   90.00
_cell.angle_beta   90.00
_cell.angle_gamma   90.00
#
_symmetry.space_group_name_H-M   'P 1'
#
loop_
_entity.id
_entity.type
_entity.pdbx_description
1 polymer ?
#
loop_
_entity_poly.entity_id
_entity_poly.type
_entity_poly.pdbx_seq_one_letter_code
_entity_poly.pdbx_strand_id
1 'polypeptide(L)'
;DAQESRGLGDVYKRQDIVFEGFGGVLCVEAGGPTPGIGCAGRGIISAFEKLEELKAFEIYKPDIVIYDVLGDVVCGGFAMPIRGGYAREVFIVSSGEMMALYAANNIAQAIKNFGRRGYARLKGIILNAKNIENEQELVAKAAAEIETEVVMYVPRSGDIQTAENQGGTVSEFVQASPMVKIYQELADKVLEMSEDTKGDE
;
A
#
# COMPACT_ATOMS: atom_id res chain seq x y z
N ASP A 1 -22.27 -3.85 7.90
CA ASP A 1 -23.27 -3.83 9.01
C ASP A 1 -22.91 -4.68 10.23
N ALA A 2 -21.79 -5.43 10.22
CA ALA A 2 -21.42 -6.31 11.35
C ALA A 2 -20.38 -5.68 12.31
N GLN A 3 -19.87 -4.51 12.02
CA GLN A 3 -18.77 -3.88 12.80
C GLN A 3 -19.24 -2.88 13.87
N GLU A 4 -20.52 -2.50 13.89
CA GLU A 4 -21.00 -1.41 14.75
C GLU A 4 -21.31 -1.79 16.20
N SER A 5 -21.24 -3.05 16.60
CA SER A 5 -21.72 -3.47 17.93
C SER A 5 -20.77 -4.30 18.79
N ARG A 6 -19.50 -4.45 18.40
CA ARG A 6 -18.55 -5.16 19.25
C ARG A 6 -17.91 -4.21 20.25
N GLY A 7 -18.48 -4.21 21.45
CA GLY A 7 -17.99 -3.39 22.55
C GLY A 7 -16.60 -3.80 23.03
N LEU A 8 -15.98 -2.96 23.84
CA LEU A 8 -14.64 -3.02 24.46
C LEU A 8 -14.34 -4.30 25.30
N GLY A 9 -14.83 -5.47 24.91
CA GLY A 9 -14.65 -6.72 25.65
C GLY A 9 -14.56 -7.98 24.79
N ASP A 10 -14.68 -7.85 23.46
CA ASP A 10 -14.63 -9.03 22.60
C ASP A 10 -13.18 -9.51 22.40
N VAL A 11 -12.93 -10.74 22.85
CA VAL A 11 -11.64 -11.43 22.63
C VAL A 11 -11.57 -11.84 21.16
N TYR A 12 -10.98 -11.02 20.30
CA TYR A 12 -10.72 -11.38 18.90
C TYR A 12 -9.75 -12.54 18.82
N LYS A 13 -10.09 -13.53 18.00
CA LYS A 13 -9.16 -14.58 17.59
C LYS A 13 -8.51 -14.14 16.27
N ARG A 14 -7.32 -14.69 15.96
CA ARG A 14 -6.63 -14.38 14.69
C ARG A 14 -7.52 -14.57 13.45
N GLN A 15 -8.27 -15.66 13.44
CA GLN A 15 -9.22 -15.98 12.36
C GLN A 15 -10.37 -14.99 12.19
N ASP A 16 -10.57 -14.10 13.15
CA ASP A 16 -11.59 -13.05 13.10
C ASP A 16 -11.05 -11.76 12.44
N ILE A 17 -9.74 -11.64 12.26
CA ILE A 17 -9.08 -10.43 11.74
C ILE A 17 -8.13 -10.70 10.56
N VAL A 18 -7.72 -11.95 10.34
CA VAL A 18 -6.89 -12.36 9.20
C VAL A 18 -7.71 -13.26 8.31
N PHE A 19 -7.93 -12.82 7.09
CA PHE A 19 -8.74 -13.52 6.10
C PHE A 19 -7.84 -14.02 4.97
N GLU A 20 -8.09 -15.23 4.49
CA GLU A 20 -7.40 -15.77 3.34
C GLU A 20 -8.16 -15.40 2.06
N GLY A 21 -7.49 -14.70 1.16
CA GLY A 21 -7.98 -14.32 -0.16
C GLY A 21 -7.50 -15.26 -1.27
N PHE A 22 -7.70 -14.83 -2.51
CA PHE A 22 -7.26 -15.56 -3.69
C PHE A 22 -5.75 -15.89 -3.64
N GLY A 23 -5.40 -17.12 -4.03
CA GLY A 23 -4.01 -17.58 -4.07
C GLY A 23 -3.34 -17.75 -2.70
N GLY A 24 -4.11 -17.76 -1.61
CA GLY A 24 -3.58 -17.90 -0.25
C GLY A 24 -3.04 -16.60 0.34
N VAL A 25 -3.33 -15.45 -0.28
CA VAL A 25 -2.94 -14.14 0.24
C VAL A 25 -3.69 -13.84 1.52
N LEU A 26 -2.97 -13.52 2.59
CA LEU A 26 -3.55 -13.14 3.86
C LEU A 26 -3.90 -11.65 3.86
N CYS A 27 -5.13 -11.34 4.18
CA CYS A 27 -5.67 -9.99 4.17
C CYS A 27 -6.09 -9.55 5.57
N VAL A 28 -5.73 -8.32 5.93
CA VAL A 28 -6.15 -7.67 7.17
C VAL A 28 -6.65 -6.28 6.84
N GLU A 29 -7.81 -5.91 7.34
CA GLU A 29 -8.37 -4.58 7.18
C GLU A 29 -8.33 -3.82 8.51
N ALA A 30 -7.68 -2.67 8.51
CA ALA A 30 -7.75 -1.73 9.61
C ALA A 30 -9.02 -0.88 9.45
N GLY A 31 -10.04 -1.13 10.25
CA GLY A 31 -11.29 -0.38 10.23
C GLY A 31 -11.05 1.13 10.43
N GLY A 32 -11.77 1.95 9.66
CA GLY A 32 -11.79 3.40 9.84
C GLY A 32 -12.61 3.81 11.07
N PRO A 33 -12.42 5.03 11.57
CA PRO A 33 -13.26 5.58 12.62
C PRO A 33 -14.68 5.82 12.08
N THR A 34 -15.65 5.85 13.00
CA THR A 34 -17.00 6.31 12.64
C THR A 34 -16.91 7.67 11.96
N PRO A 35 -17.56 7.88 10.82
CA PRO A 35 -17.53 9.15 10.11
C PRO A 35 -17.82 10.35 11.03
N GLY A 36 -16.95 11.36 11.02
CA GLY A 36 -17.05 12.55 11.86
C GLY A 36 -16.46 12.41 13.28
N ILE A 37 -15.99 11.24 13.68
CA ILE A 37 -15.47 10.99 15.02
C ILE A 37 -14.07 10.36 14.93
N GLY A 38 -13.04 11.15 14.81
CA GLY A 38 -11.65 10.70 14.96
C GLY A 38 -10.84 10.59 13.69
N CYS A 39 -9.57 10.22 13.84
CA CYS A 39 -8.58 10.08 12.77
C CYS A 39 -8.40 8.59 12.43
N ALA A 40 -8.36 8.27 11.13
CA ALA A 40 -8.08 6.91 10.62
C ALA A 40 -6.78 6.31 11.18
N GLY A 41 -5.81 7.16 11.54
CA GLY A 41 -4.54 6.74 12.11
C GLY A 41 -4.63 5.95 13.42
N ARG A 42 -5.68 6.16 14.22
CA ARG A 42 -5.90 5.34 15.42
C ARG A 42 -6.28 3.91 15.07
N GLY A 43 -7.10 3.71 14.03
CA GLY A 43 -7.47 2.38 13.56
C GLY A 43 -6.25 1.56 13.13
N ILE A 44 -5.32 2.19 12.42
CA ILE A 44 -4.06 1.56 12.00
C ILE A 44 -3.24 1.13 13.21
N ILE A 45 -3.03 2.00 14.19
CA ILE A 45 -2.29 1.68 15.42
C ILE A 45 -2.93 0.48 16.13
N SER A 46 -4.25 0.53 16.33
CA SER A 46 -4.97 -0.57 17.01
C SER A 46 -4.90 -1.89 16.23
N ALA A 47 -4.88 -1.84 14.90
CA ALA A 47 -4.70 -3.03 14.07
C ALA A 47 -3.32 -3.66 14.27
N PHE A 48 -2.25 -2.86 14.29
CA PHE A 48 -0.90 -3.36 14.56
C PHE A 48 -0.77 -3.96 15.96
N GLU A 49 -1.22 -3.24 16.99
CA GLU A 49 -1.21 -3.73 18.36
C GLU A 49 -1.95 -5.07 18.48
N LYS A 50 -3.07 -5.23 17.76
CA LYS A 50 -3.84 -6.46 17.77
C LYS A 50 -3.13 -7.60 17.04
N LEU A 51 -2.50 -7.33 15.90
CA LEU A 51 -1.70 -8.33 15.17
C LEU A 51 -0.51 -8.82 16.01
N GLU A 52 0.15 -7.94 16.76
CA GLU A 52 1.23 -8.29 17.67
C GLU A 52 0.72 -9.11 18.86
N GLU A 53 -0.35 -8.67 19.52
CA GLU A 53 -0.97 -9.39 20.64
C GLU A 53 -1.33 -10.83 20.24
N LEU A 54 -1.87 -11.00 19.04
CA LEU A 54 -2.24 -12.29 18.50
C LEU A 54 -1.09 -13.06 17.86
N LYS A 55 0.13 -12.51 17.87
CA LYS A 55 1.33 -13.09 17.26
C LYS A 55 1.15 -13.50 15.80
N ALA A 56 0.42 -12.68 15.05
CA ALA A 56 0.06 -12.99 13.68
C ALA A 56 1.29 -13.21 12.78
N PHE A 57 2.27 -12.31 12.85
CA PHE A 57 3.51 -12.42 12.06
C PHE A 57 4.34 -13.65 12.40
N GLU A 58 4.39 -14.04 13.68
CA GLU A 58 5.15 -15.22 14.13
C GLU A 58 4.50 -16.55 13.67
N ILE A 59 3.18 -16.55 13.57
CA ILE A 59 2.39 -17.76 13.26
C ILE A 59 2.22 -17.94 11.77
N TYR A 60 1.84 -16.89 11.06
CA TYR A 60 1.64 -16.95 9.62
C TYR A 60 2.95 -16.85 8.84
N LYS A 61 3.99 -16.23 9.40
CA LYS A 61 5.33 -16.08 8.81
C LYS A 61 5.27 -15.62 7.36
N PRO A 62 4.64 -14.49 7.05
CA PRO A 62 4.55 -14.00 5.69
C PRO A 62 5.95 -13.68 5.16
N ASP A 63 6.25 -14.07 3.92
CA ASP A 63 7.51 -13.71 3.24
C ASP A 63 7.54 -12.23 2.89
N ILE A 64 6.37 -11.66 2.60
CA ILE A 64 6.21 -10.26 2.22
C ILE A 64 4.96 -9.71 2.91
N VAL A 65 5.06 -8.46 3.37
CA VAL A 65 3.93 -7.71 3.93
C VAL A 65 3.77 -6.40 3.18
N ILE A 66 2.61 -6.20 2.59
CA ILE A 66 2.25 -4.96 1.89
C ILE A 66 1.31 -4.14 2.79
N TYR A 67 1.72 -2.91 3.08
CA TYR A 67 0.90 -1.95 3.81
C TYR A 67 0.27 -0.97 2.81
N ASP A 68 -1.00 -1.22 2.48
CA ASP A 68 -1.79 -0.33 1.64
C ASP A 68 -2.33 0.82 2.50
N VAL A 69 -1.66 1.95 2.43
CA VAL A 69 -1.96 3.11 3.27
C VAL A 69 -2.53 4.27 2.47
N LEU A 70 -3.36 5.08 3.14
CA LEU A 70 -3.95 6.28 2.54
C LEU A 70 -2.87 7.27 2.07
N GLY A 71 -3.10 7.92 0.93
CA GLY A 71 -2.23 8.98 0.41
C GLY A 71 -2.29 10.31 1.18
N ASP A 72 -3.16 10.41 2.17
CA ASP A 72 -3.27 11.60 3.05
C ASP A 72 -2.27 11.50 4.20
N VAL A 73 -1.14 12.19 4.04
CA VAL A 73 -0.04 12.20 5.02
C VAL A 73 -0.28 13.08 6.25
N VAL A 74 -1.41 13.78 6.32
CA VAL A 74 -1.73 14.68 7.44
C VAL A 74 -2.01 13.90 8.72
N CYS A 75 -2.50 12.67 8.61
CA CYS A 75 -2.78 11.81 9.75
C CYS A 75 -1.53 11.04 10.21
N GLY A 76 -1.21 11.11 11.51
CA GLY A 76 -0.09 10.38 12.10
C GLY A 76 -0.12 8.86 11.92
N GLY A 77 -1.28 8.28 11.60
CA GLY A 77 -1.44 6.86 11.28
C GLY A 77 -0.80 6.42 9.97
N PHE A 78 -0.69 7.31 8.98
CA PHE A 78 0.08 7.06 7.75
C PHE A 78 1.54 6.65 8.05
N ALA A 79 2.13 7.30 9.03
CA ALA A 79 3.52 7.07 9.40
C ALA A 79 3.73 5.84 10.29
N MET A 80 2.67 5.20 10.78
CA MET A 80 2.79 4.11 11.75
C MET A 80 3.57 2.90 11.23
N PRO A 81 3.31 2.37 10.01
CA PRO A 81 4.10 1.26 9.49
C PRO A 81 5.59 1.60 9.38
N ILE A 82 5.91 2.83 9.04
CA ILE A 82 7.26 3.34 8.89
C ILE A 82 7.92 3.54 10.25
N ARG A 83 7.26 4.28 11.16
CA ARG A 83 7.80 4.63 12.49
C ARG A 83 7.92 3.43 13.42
N GLY A 84 7.04 2.45 13.27
CA GLY A 84 7.07 1.19 14.01
C GLY A 84 8.13 0.20 13.49
N GLY A 85 8.82 0.52 12.39
CA GLY A 85 9.81 -0.37 11.78
C GLY A 85 9.23 -1.54 11.00
N TYR A 86 7.92 -1.52 10.71
CA TYR A 86 7.23 -2.57 9.95
C TYR A 86 7.48 -2.45 8.45
N ALA A 87 7.59 -1.22 7.93
CA ALA A 87 7.83 -0.96 6.52
C ALA A 87 9.02 -0.01 6.35
N ARG A 88 10.02 -0.43 5.58
CA ARG A 88 11.19 0.38 5.26
C ARG A 88 11.15 0.91 3.83
N GLU A 89 10.65 0.11 2.90
CA GLU A 89 10.61 0.42 1.48
C GLU A 89 9.24 0.99 1.11
N VAL A 90 9.22 2.17 0.51
CA VAL A 90 7.98 2.87 0.18
C VAL A 90 7.91 3.14 -1.31
N PHE A 91 6.81 2.73 -1.93
CA PHE A 91 6.46 3.03 -3.31
C PHE A 91 5.26 3.97 -3.31
N ILE A 92 5.28 5.00 -4.14
CA ILE A 92 4.16 5.92 -4.32
C ILE A 92 3.38 5.50 -5.55
N VAL A 93 2.09 5.19 -5.40
CA VAL A 93 1.19 5.01 -6.54
C VAL A 93 0.58 6.34 -6.90
N SER A 94 0.78 6.80 -8.13
CA SER A 94 0.29 8.11 -8.60
C SER A 94 -0.18 8.04 -10.06
N SER A 95 -0.83 9.09 -10.50
CA SER A 95 -1.20 9.32 -11.91
C SER A 95 -0.64 10.67 -12.37
N GLY A 96 -0.83 11.02 -13.65
CA GLY A 96 -0.42 12.33 -14.18
C GLY A 96 -1.36 13.49 -13.80
N GLU A 97 -2.40 13.25 -13.02
CA GLU A 97 -3.29 14.31 -12.55
C GLU A 97 -2.58 15.23 -11.56
N MET A 98 -2.80 16.54 -11.70
CA MET A 98 -2.13 17.56 -10.88
C MET A 98 -2.26 17.29 -9.38
N MET A 99 -3.45 16.91 -8.91
CA MET A 99 -3.68 16.65 -7.49
C MET A 99 -3.00 15.35 -7.03
N ALA A 100 -2.89 14.35 -7.90
CA ALA A 100 -2.15 13.12 -7.59
C ALA A 100 -0.64 13.40 -7.48
N LEU A 101 -0.08 14.20 -8.37
CA LEU A 101 1.33 14.62 -8.31
C LEU A 101 1.61 15.48 -7.08
N TYR A 102 0.69 16.38 -6.71
CA TYR A 102 0.80 17.16 -5.48
C TYR A 102 0.80 16.25 -4.23
N ALA A 103 -0.10 15.27 -4.18
CA ALA A 103 -0.14 14.29 -3.09
C ALA A 103 1.15 13.45 -3.07
N ALA A 104 1.66 13.00 -4.22
CA ALA A 104 2.92 12.27 -4.33
C ALA A 104 4.11 13.06 -3.77
N ASN A 105 4.18 14.36 -4.08
CA ASN A 105 5.21 15.25 -3.50
C ASN A 105 5.10 15.34 -1.97
N ASN A 106 3.89 15.49 -1.42
CA ASN A 106 3.70 15.55 0.02
C ASN A 106 4.12 14.25 0.71
N ILE A 107 3.79 13.09 0.11
CA ILE A 107 4.24 11.78 0.60
C ILE A 107 5.78 11.69 0.56
N ALA A 108 6.41 12.07 -0.54
CA ALA A 108 7.86 12.04 -0.68
C ALA A 108 8.56 12.91 0.37
N GLN A 109 8.05 14.12 0.63
CA GLN A 109 8.58 15.00 1.68
C GLN A 109 8.42 14.38 3.09
N ALA A 110 7.30 13.72 3.36
CA ALA A 110 7.09 13.00 4.61
C ALA A 110 8.09 11.86 4.77
N ILE A 111 8.28 11.04 3.73
CA ILE A 111 9.26 9.95 3.72
C ILE A 111 10.68 10.48 3.93
N LYS A 112 11.07 11.57 3.26
CA LYS A 112 12.38 12.23 3.42
C LYS A 112 12.63 12.65 4.87
N ASN A 113 11.60 13.14 5.57
CA ASN A 113 11.69 13.49 6.99
C ASN A 113 11.86 12.25 7.88
N PHE A 114 11.25 11.12 7.56
CA PHE A 114 11.45 9.84 8.24
C PHE A 114 12.79 9.19 7.88
N GLY A 115 13.21 9.29 6.62
CA GLY A 115 14.47 8.77 6.12
C GLY A 115 15.70 9.31 6.85
N ARG A 116 15.67 10.58 7.30
CA ARG A 116 16.72 11.18 8.14
C ARG A 116 16.94 10.45 9.47
N ARG A 117 15.97 9.63 9.90
CA ARG A 117 16.02 8.81 11.11
C ARG A 117 16.25 7.33 10.82
N GLY A 118 16.51 6.98 9.54
CA GLY A 118 16.71 5.59 9.11
C GLY A 118 15.44 4.75 9.02
N TYR A 119 14.25 5.36 9.08
CA TYR A 119 12.99 4.60 9.15
C TYR A 119 12.40 4.23 7.80
N ALA A 120 12.65 4.98 6.74
CA ALA A 120 12.05 4.73 5.43
C ALA A 120 12.91 5.18 4.27
N ARG A 121 12.76 4.50 3.14
CA ARG A 121 13.38 4.83 1.85
C ARG A 121 12.30 4.89 0.77
N LEU A 122 12.26 5.99 0.00
CA LEU A 122 11.42 6.09 -1.19
C LEU A 122 12.11 5.32 -2.33
N LYS A 123 11.44 4.30 -2.84
CA LYS A 123 11.95 3.46 -3.94
C LYS A 123 11.54 3.95 -5.31
N GLY A 124 10.39 4.60 -5.41
CA GLY A 124 9.95 5.17 -6.68
C GLY A 124 8.45 5.37 -6.79
N ILE A 125 8.04 5.79 -7.99
CA ILE A 125 6.64 5.99 -8.34
C ILE A 125 6.17 4.84 -9.23
N ILE A 126 5.05 4.23 -8.89
CA ILE A 126 4.27 3.35 -9.76
C ILE A 126 3.23 4.23 -10.43
N LEU A 127 3.36 4.43 -11.74
CA LEU A 127 2.42 5.23 -12.52
C LEU A 127 1.18 4.40 -12.85
N ASN A 128 0.08 4.65 -12.15
CA ASN A 128 -1.24 4.10 -12.45
C ASN A 128 -1.98 5.05 -13.42
N ALA A 129 -1.89 4.75 -14.71
CA ALA A 129 -2.28 5.67 -15.78
C ALA A 129 -3.78 5.99 -15.81
N LYS A 130 -4.08 7.25 -16.12
CA LYS A 130 -5.43 7.78 -16.36
C LYS A 130 -5.67 8.18 -17.82
N ASN A 131 -4.72 7.88 -18.72
CA ASN A 131 -4.74 8.28 -20.13
C ASN A 131 -4.71 9.81 -20.32
N ILE A 132 -3.92 10.50 -19.51
CA ILE A 132 -3.67 11.93 -19.63
C ILE A 132 -2.65 12.17 -20.75
N GLU A 133 -2.79 13.25 -21.47
CA GLU A 133 -1.82 13.63 -22.51
C GLU A 133 -0.42 13.81 -21.94
N ASN A 134 0.59 13.17 -22.54
CA ASN A 134 1.98 13.17 -22.11
C ASN A 134 2.18 12.69 -20.65
N GLU A 135 1.30 11.83 -20.15
CA GLU A 135 1.26 11.39 -18.74
C GLU A 135 2.60 10.82 -18.27
N GLN A 136 3.25 9.99 -19.08
CA GLN A 136 4.54 9.38 -18.71
C GLN A 136 5.64 10.44 -18.54
N GLU A 137 5.69 11.43 -19.43
CA GLU A 137 6.67 12.53 -19.35
C GLU A 137 6.41 13.42 -18.13
N LEU A 138 5.14 13.75 -17.88
CA LEU A 138 4.73 14.54 -16.71
C LEU A 138 5.12 13.86 -15.40
N VAL A 139 4.83 12.56 -15.27
CA VAL A 139 5.15 11.82 -14.04
C VAL A 139 6.67 11.61 -13.91
N ALA A 140 7.38 11.35 -14.99
CA ALA A 140 8.84 11.23 -14.96
C ALA A 140 9.50 12.53 -14.51
N LYS A 141 9.00 13.68 -14.99
CA LYS A 141 9.48 14.99 -14.54
C LYS A 141 9.20 15.23 -13.06
N ALA A 142 7.99 14.93 -12.59
CA ALA A 142 7.64 15.05 -11.18
C ALA A 142 8.47 14.11 -10.30
N ALA A 143 8.74 12.88 -10.75
CA ALA A 143 9.61 11.94 -10.06
C ALA A 143 11.04 12.50 -9.91
N ALA A 144 11.60 13.08 -10.96
CA ALA A 144 12.92 13.71 -10.91
C ALA A 144 12.97 14.91 -9.93
N GLU A 145 11.90 15.71 -9.86
CA GLU A 145 11.81 16.85 -8.92
C GLU A 145 11.82 16.41 -7.45
N ILE A 146 11.30 15.21 -7.13
CA ILE A 146 11.33 14.64 -5.78
C ILE A 146 12.48 13.64 -5.56
N GLU A 147 13.47 13.66 -6.46
CA GLU A 147 14.68 12.84 -6.37
C GLU A 147 14.41 11.33 -6.41
N THR A 148 13.49 10.90 -7.27
CA THR A 148 13.13 9.48 -7.48
C THR A 148 12.89 9.18 -8.96
N GLU A 149 12.44 7.96 -9.27
CA GLU A 149 12.16 7.52 -10.64
C GLU A 149 10.79 6.85 -10.77
N VAL A 150 10.33 6.67 -12.00
CA VAL A 150 9.14 5.88 -12.29
C VAL A 150 9.57 4.42 -12.42
N VAL A 151 9.16 3.60 -11.45
CA VAL A 151 9.45 2.16 -11.39
C VAL A 151 8.73 1.39 -12.48
N MET A 152 7.44 1.66 -12.63
CA MET A 152 6.58 0.93 -13.55
C MET A 152 5.43 1.80 -14.05
N TYR A 153 5.06 1.60 -15.32
CA TYR A 153 3.85 2.11 -15.93
C TYR A 153 2.78 1.02 -15.93
N VAL A 154 1.66 1.27 -15.26
CA VAL A 154 0.49 0.40 -15.24
C VAL A 154 -0.60 1.06 -16.08
N PRO A 155 -0.91 0.55 -17.28
CA PRO A 155 -1.89 1.14 -18.16
C PRO A 155 -3.30 0.99 -17.62
N ARG A 156 -4.18 1.92 -17.97
CA ARG A 156 -5.60 1.77 -17.70
C ARG A 156 -6.18 0.66 -18.57
N SER A 157 -6.91 -0.27 -17.96
CA SER A 157 -7.55 -1.39 -18.65
C SER A 157 -8.99 -1.59 -18.19
N GLY A 158 -9.87 -1.88 -19.13
CA GLY A 158 -11.26 -2.29 -18.86
C GLY A 158 -11.36 -3.67 -18.18
N ASP A 159 -10.33 -4.50 -18.32
CA ASP A 159 -10.29 -5.82 -17.71
C ASP A 159 -10.27 -5.74 -16.18
N ILE A 160 -9.66 -4.68 -15.63
CA ILE A 160 -9.65 -4.42 -14.18
C ILE A 160 -11.10 -4.23 -13.71
N GLN A 161 -11.84 -3.33 -14.37
CA GLN A 161 -13.25 -3.08 -14.03
C GLN A 161 -14.11 -4.33 -14.21
N THR A 162 -13.80 -5.15 -15.22
CA THR A 162 -14.50 -6.42 -15.46
C THR A 162 -14.30 -7.40 -14.31
N ALA A 163 -13.08 -7.51 -13.79
CA ALA A 163 -12.76 -8.35 -12.64
C ALA A 163 -13.40 -7.82 -11.35
N GLU A 164 -13.30 -6.52 -11.09
CA GLU A 164 -13.91 -5.85 -9.93
C GLU A 164 -15.43 -6.05 -9.89
N ASN A 165 -16.11 -5.96 -11.03
CA ASN A 165 -17.56 -6.22 -11.12
C ASN A 165 -17.95 -7.67 -10.77
N GLN A 166 -16.97 -8.59 -10.80
CA GLN A 166 -17.13 -9.98 -10.38
C GLN A 166 -16.69 -10.21 -8.93
N GLY A 167 -16.22 -9.17 -8.26
CA GLY A 167 -15.80 -9.21 -6.84
C GLY A 167 -14.40 -9.75 -6.63
N GLY A 168 -13.51 -9.67 -7.62
CA GLY A 168 -12.13 -10.16 -7.47
C GLY A 168 -11.12 -9.47 -8.36
N THR A 169 -10.00 -10.11 -8.61
CA THR A 169 -8.85 -9.56 -9.32
C THR A 169 -8.77 -10.02 -10.78
N VAL A 170 -7.99 -9.30 -11.58
CA VAL A 170 -7.72 -9.68 -12.98
C VAL A 170 -7.07 -11.08 -13.05
N SER A 171 -6.17 -11.39 -12.13
CA SER A 171 -5.50 -12.69 -12.06
C SER A 171 -6.46 -13.84 -11.74
N GLU A 172 -7.57 -13.55 -11.07
CA GLU A 172 -8.59 -14.51 -10.72
C GLU A 172 -9.62 -14.70 -11.82
N PHE A 173 -10.19 -13.61 -12.34
CA PHE A 173 -11.35 -13.65 -13.23
C PHE A 173 -11.04 -13.39 -14.71
N VAL A 174 -9.91 -12.74 -15.04
CA VAL A 174 -9.56 -12.38 -16.43
C VAL A 174 -8.10 -12.80 -16.73
N GLN A 175 -7.78 -14.05 -16.50
CA GLN A 175 -6.42 -14.61 -16.60
C GLN A 175 -5.75 -14.42 -17.98
N ALA A 176 -6.52 -14.28 -19.05
CA ALA A 176 -6.02 -13.99 -20.39
C ALA A 176 -5.69 -12.51 -20.63
N SER A 177 -5.96 -11.63 -19.68
CA SER A 177 -5.67 -10.21 -19.80
C SER A 177 -4.17 -9.94 -19.81
N PRO A 178 -3.69 -9.02 -20.68
CA PRO A 178 -2.33 -8.53 -20.63
C PRO A 178 -1.95 -7.94 -19.26
N MET A 179 -2.94 -7.48 -18.49
CA MET A 179 -2.72 -6.92 -17.15
C MET A 179 -2.11 -7.93 -16.18
N VAL A 180 -2.39 -9.22 -16.34
CA VAL A 180 -1.79 -10.28 -15.48
C VAL A 180 -0.27 -10.24 -15.59
N LYS A 181 0.26 -10.15 -16.82
CA LYS A 181 1.70 -10.06 -17.06
C LYS A 181 2.27 -8.73 -16.51
N ILE A 182 1.56 -7.63 -16.69
CA ILE A 182 1.97 -6.32 -16.18
C ILE A 182 2.09 -6.34 -14.65
N TYR A 183 1.12 -6.93 -13.96
CA TYR A 183 1.18 -7.07 -12.50
C TYR A 183 2.27 -8.04 -12.02
N GLN A 184 2.56 -9.10 -12.78
CA GLN A 184 3.71 -9.96 -12.50
C GLN A 184 5.03 -9.19 -12.61
N GLU A 185 5.23 -8.45 -13.71
CA GLU A 185 6.41 -7.61 -13.91
C GLU A 185 6.53 -6.52 -12.82
N LEU A 186 5.41 -5.97 -12.36
CA LEU A 186 5.39 -5.03 -11.24
C LEU A 186 5.83 -5.71 -9.94
N ALA A 187 5.30 -6.90 -9.66
CA ALA A 187 5.66 -7.67 -8.47
C ALA A 187 7.16 -7.98 -8.46
N ASP A 188 7.70 -8.48 -9.58
CA ASP A 188 9.13 -8.79 -9.72
C ASP A 188 10.00 -7.56 -9.44
N LYS A 189 9.65 -6.40 -10.02
CA LYS A 189 10.37 -5.15 -9.77
C LYS A 189 10.31 -4.69 -8.32
N VAL A 190 9.12 -4.74 -7.72
CA VAL A 190 8.95 -4.35 -6.32
C VAL A 190 9.78 -5.25 -5.42
N LEU A 191 9.81 -6.56 -5.67
CA LEU A 191 10.63 -7.52 -4.93
C LEU A 191 12.11 -7.22 -5.08
N GLU A 192 12.60 -7.08 -6.32
CA GLU A 192 14.00 -6.76 -6.62
C GLU A 192 14.45 -5.48 -5.90
N MET A 193 13.62 -4.44 -5.93
CA MET A 193 13.92 -3.15 -5.29
C MET A 193 13.79 -3.18 -3.76
N SER A 194 13.11 -4.19 -3.21
CA SER A 194 12.88 -4.34 -1.77
C SER A 194 13.84 -5.33 -1.11
N GLU A 195 14.67 -6.04 -1.90
CA GLU A 195 15.70 -6.89 -1.32
C GLU A 195 16.66 -6.06 -0.47
N ASP A 196 16.75 -6.40 0.81
CA ASP A 196 17.73 -5.81 1.71
C ASP A 196 19.13 -6.11 1.15
N THR A 197 19.79 -5.13 0.59
CA THR A 197 21.21 -5.20 0.35
C THR A 197 21.87 -5.34 1.72
N LYS A 198 22.36 -6.54 2.02
CA LYS A 198 23.18 -6.81 3.21
C LYS A 198 24.37 -5.84 3.20
N GLY A 199 24.24 -4.70 3.86
CA GLY A 199 25.30 -3.69 3.89
C GLY A 199 25.00 -2.39 4.62
N ASP A 200 23.77 -2.15 5.02
CA ASP A 200 23.37 -0.93 5.74
C ASP A 200 23.03 -1.26 7.22
N GLU A 201 23.96 -1.88 7.94
CA GLU A 201 23.99 -1.90 9.40
C GLU A 201 24.83 -0.72 9.94
#